data_2330ce21455e12d0a85b5fde029833ca
#
_entry.id   2330ce21455e12d0a85b5fde029833ca
#
_cell.length_a   1.000
_cell.length_b   1.000
_cell.length_c   1.000
_cell.angle_alpha   90.00
_cell.angle_beta   90.00
_cell.angle_gamma   90.00
#
_symmetry.space_group_name_H-M   'P 1'
#
loop_
_entity.id
_entity.type
_entity.pdbx_description
1 polymer ?
#
loop_
_entity_poly.entity_id
_entity_poly.type
_entity_poly.pdbx_seq_one_letter_code
_entity_poly.pdbx_strand_id
1 'polypeptide(L)'
;MSVVLDADVASSLLRRRIPDTMARQLAGNVPAVTFVTVGELTKWTLARQWGPRNLATMRTFLAGLVVLTYDQRVASRWGEFQAYAQLRGRPRPVNDAWIAACCLVRELLLATFNTKDFLDFAQYDGLVLLS
;
A
#
# COMPACT_ATOMS: atom_id res chain seq x y z
N MET A 1 3.85 14.17 -8.45
CA MET A 1 2.73 13.58 -7.67
C MET A 1 3.21 12.31 -7.03
N SER A 2 2.73 12.01 -5.84
CA SER A 2 3.08 10.76 -5.15
C SER A 2 2.11 9.64 -5.53
N VAL A 3 2.63 8.41 -5.54
CA VAL A 3 1.83 7.21 -5.72
C VAL A 3 2.13 6.26 -4.55
N VAL A 4 1.10 5.65 -4.00
CA VAL A 4 1.25 4.70 -2.89
C VAL A 4 1.49 3.32 -3.47
N LEU A 5 2.54 2.64 -3.00
CA LEU A 5 2.88 1.27 -3.40
C LEU A 5 2.33 0.31 -2.37
N ASP A 6 1.59 -0.71 -2.84
CA ASP A 6 1.28 -1.86 -2.00
C ASP A 6 2.54 -2.71 -1.78
N ALA A 7 2.51 -3.61 -0.80
CA ALA A 7 3.68 -4.39 -0.42
C ALA A 7 4.26 -5.22 -1.59
N ASP A 8 3.41 -5.78 -2.44
CA ASP A 8 3.85 -6.55 -3.59
C ASP A 8 4.59 -5.70 -4.63
N VAL A 9 4.09 -4.50 -4.92
CA VAL A 9 4.75 -3.55 -5.82
C VAL A 9 6.06 -3.06 -5.20
N ALA A 10 6.02 -2.69 -3.92
CA ALA A 10 7.22 -2.22 -3.21
C ALA A 10 8.33 -3.29 -3.18
N SER A 11 7.98 -4.54 -2.89
CA SER A 11 8.96 -5.62 -2.87
C SER A 11 9.53 -5.91 -4.26
N SER A 12 8.71 -5.80 -5.30
CA SER A 12 9.17 -5.97 -6.69
C SER A 12 10.13 -4.85 -7.09
N LEU A 13 9.85 -3.63 -6.67
CA LEU A 13 10.72 -2.49 -6.93
C LEU A 13 12.07 -2.66 -6.22
N LEU A 14 12.06 -3.07 -4.95
CA LEU A 14 13.26 -3.37 -4.18
C LEU A 14 14.13 -4.42 -4.86
N ARG A 15 13.50 -5.49 -5.36
CA ARG A 15 14.18 -6.60 -6.01
C ARG A 15 14.52 -6.35 -7.48
N ARG A 16 14.19 -5.17 -8.01
CA ARG A 16 14.40 -4.80 -9.41
C ARG A 16 13.70 -5.76 -10.37
N ARG A 17 12.50 -6.21 -10.01
CA ARG A 17 11.68 -7.14 -10.79
C ARG A 17 10.33 -6.57 -11.17
N ILE A 18 10.25 -5.24 -11.23
CA ILE A 18 8.99 -4.58 -11.56
C ILE A 18 8.70 -4.75 -13.05
N PRO A 19 7.46 -5.16 -13.43
CA PRO A 19 7.08 -5.26 -14.84
C PRO A 19 7.12 -3.90 -15.54
N ASP A 20 7.45 -3.91 -16.84
CA ASP A 20 7.58 -2.67 -17.63
C ASP A 20 6.30 -1.83 -17.63
N THR A 21 5.12 -2.47 -17.66
CA THR A 21 3.86 -1.77 -17.63
C THR A 21 3.69 -0.96 -16.34
N MET A 22 4.02 -1.56 -15.20
CA MET A 22 3.97 -0.88 -13.91
C MET A 22 5.07 0.18 -13.82
N ALA A 23 6.28 -0.12 -14.28
CA ALA A 23 7.39 0.84 -14.27
C ALA A 23 7.03 2.11 -15.03
N ARG A 24 6.37 1.98 -16.18
CA ARG A 24 5.90 3.15 -16.96
C ARG A 24 4.87 3.96 -16.21
N GLN A 25 3.94 3.32 -15.51
CA GLN A 25 2.92 4.01 -14.72
C GLN A 25 3.52 4.73 -13.51
N LEU A 26 4.58 4.20 -12.93
CA LEU A 26 5.26 4.81 -11.79
C LEU A 26 6.22 5.93 -12.20
N ALA A 27 6.65 5.96 -13.45
CA ALA A 27 7.63 6.94 -13.93
C ALA A 27 7.11 8.36 -13.72
N GLY A 28 7.98 9.23 -13.20
CA GLY A 28 7.64 10.63 -12.91
C GLY A 28 6.87 10.85 -11.62
N ASN A 29 6.56 9.79 -10.88
CA ASN A 29 5.87 9.88 -9.59
C ASN A 29 6.82 9.58 -8.44
N VAL A 30 6.57 10.21 -7.29
CA VAL A 30 7.32 9.95 -6.06
C VAL A 30 6.68 8.75 -5.36
N PRO A 31 7.43 7.64 -5.16
CA PRO A 31 6.87 6.47 -4.49
C PRO A 31 6.70 6.73 -3.00
N ALA A 32 5.56 6.30 -2.48
CA ALA A 32 5.23 6.35 -1.07
C ALA A 32 4.70 4.99 -0.62
N VAL A 33 4.80 4.71 0.66
CA VAL A 33 4.19 3.53 1.27
C VAL A 33 3.42 3.97 2.53
N THR A 34 2.45 3.15 2.95
CA THR A 34 1.78 3.41 4.21
C THR A 34 2.54 2.76 5.36
N PHE A 35 2.23 3.18 6.59
CA PHE A 35 2.76 2.55 7.80
C PHE A 35 2.44 1.05 7.85
N VAL A 36 1.30 0.62 7.29
CA VAL A 36 0.91 -0.80 7.21
C VAL A 36 1.89 -1.57 6.35
N THR A 37 2.23 -1.03 5.19
CA THR A 37 3.16 -1.68 4.25
C THR A 37 4.57 -1.79 4.85
N VAL A 38 5.02 -0.79 5.61
CA VAL A 38 6.29 -0.89 6.34
C VAL A 38 6.26 -2.08 7.30
N GLY A 39 5.17 -2.23 8.04
CA GLY A 39 4.98 -3.38 8.95
C GLY A 39 4.95 -4.71 8.22
N GLU A 40 4.22 -4.78 7.11
CA GLU A 40 4.13 -6.00 6.30
C GLU A 40 5.49 -6.41 5.72
N LEU A 41 6.26 -5.47 5.19
CA LEU A 41 7.59 -5.74 4.65
C LEU A 41 8.57 -6.16 5.74
N THR A 42 8.53 -5.51 6.89
CA THR A 42 9.35 -5.87 8.04
C THR A 42 9.05 -7.30 8.49
N LYS A 43 7.77 -7.62 8.66
CA LYS A 43 7.34 -8.97 9.01
C LYS A 43 7.82 -10.01 8.00
N TRP A 44 7.68 -9.71 6.72
CA TRP A 44 8.07 -10.62 5.64
C TRP A 44 9.55 -10.95 5.67
N THR A 45 10.42 -9.94 5.81
CA THR A 45 11.86 -10.16 5.83
C THR A 45 12.32 -10.93 7.06
N LEU A 46 11.75 -10.64 8.23
CA LEU A 46 12.09 -11.34 9.46
C LEU A 46 11.57 -12.76 9.47
N ALA A 47 10.33 -12.98 9.01
CA ALA A 47 9.75 -14.33 8.93
C ALA A 47 10.51 -15.22 7.94
N ARG A 48 11.10 -14.65 6.90
CA ARG A 48 11.93 -15.36 5.93
C ARG A 48 13.40 -15.40 6.32
N GLN A 49 13.73 -14.88 7.50
CA GLN A 49 15.08 -14.91 8.08
C GLN A 49 16.14 -14.31 7.14
N TRP A 50 15.85 -13.16 6.58
CA TRP A 50 16.82 -12.44 5.75
C TRP A 50 18.08 -12.15 6.55
N GLY A 51 19.25 -12.33 5.90
CA GLY A 51 20.54 -12.01 6.51
C GLY A 51 20.75 -10.51 6.68
N PRO A 52 21.80 -10.13 7.45
CA PRO A 52 22.08 -8.72 7.77
C PRO A 52 22.22 -7.81 6.56
N ARG A 53 22.82 -8.29 5.48
CA ARG A 53 23.04 -7.53 4.25
C ARG A 53 21.72 -7.17 3.57
N ASN A 54 20.81 -8.14 3.43
CA ASN A 54 19.53 -7.93 2.79
C ASN A 54 18.59 -7.08 3.66
N LEU A 55 18.67 -7.24 4.99
CA LEU A 55 17.94 -6.38 5.92
C LEU A 55 18.39 -4.92 5.82
N ALA A 56 19.70 -4.69 5.71
CA ALA A 56 20.25 -3.35 5.52
C ALA A 56 19.76 -2.73 4.20
N THR A 57 19.71 -3.52 3.13
CA THR A 57 19.18 -3.08 1.83
C THR A 57 17.71 -2.66 1.95
N MET A 58 16.89 -3.44 2.65
CA MET A 58 15.47 -3.10 2.89
C MET A 58 15.36 -1.79 3.68
N ARG A 59 16.15 -1.62 4.74
CA ARG A 59 16.11 -0.38 5.54
C ARG A 59 16.48 0.84 4.71
N THR A 60 17.51 0.74 3.88
CA THR A 60 17.95 1.81 2.99
C THR A 60 16.83 2.15 1.99
N PHE A 61 16.20 1.13 1.41
CA PHE A 61 15.09 1.30 0.49
C PHE A 61 13.93 2.06 1.15
N LEU A 62 13.50 1.61 2.34
CA LEU A 62 12.39 2.26 3.07
C LEU A 62 12.75 3.69 3.49
N ALA A 63 13.99 3.94 3.86
CA ALA A 63 14.44 5.28 4.24
C ALA A 63 14.35 6.28 3.09
N GLY A 64 14.40 5.82 1.84
CA GLY A 64 14.26 6.67 0.66
C GLY A 64 12.82 6.92 0.22
N LEU A 65 11.84 6.29 0.88
CA LEU A 65 10.42 6.44 0.54
C LEU A 65 9.72 7.42 1.47
N VAL A 66 8.68 8.05 0.96
CA VAL A 66 7.73 8.78 1.81
C VAL A 66 6.86 7.76 2.53
N VAL A 67 6.81 7.82 3.85
CA VAL A 67 5.95 6.93 4.65
C VAL A 67 4.73 7.70 5.14
N LEU A 68 3.56 7.25 4.72
CA LEU A 68 2.28 7.85 5.14
C LEU A 68 1.86 7.22 6.46
N THR A 69 1.66 8.07 7.45
CA THR A 69 1.23 7.66 8.79
C THR A 69 -0.28 7.81 8.95
N TYR A 70 -0.80 7.26 10.04
CA TYR A 70 -2.19 7.43 10.41
C TYR A 70 -2.41 8.78 11.11
N ASP A 71 -3.62 9.29 11.01
CA ASP A 71 -4.11 10.41 11.81
C ASP A 71 -5.60 10.20 12.07
N GLN A 72 -6.25 11.16 12.70
CA GLN A 72 -7.67 11.04 13.02
C GLN A 72 -8.55 10.92 11.77
N ARG A 73 -8.19 11.60 10.68
CA ARG A 73 -8.94 11.52 9.42
C ARG A 73 -8.84 10.12 8.81
N VAL A 74 -7.65 9.54 8.82
CA VAL A 74 -7.43 8.17 8.34
C VAL A 74 -8.23 7.19 9.20
N ALA A 75 -8.18 7.34 10.52
CA ALA A 75 -8.91 6.48 11.45
C ALA A 75 -10.42 6.55 11.23
N SER A 76 -10.97 7.74 11.07
CA SER A 76 -12.39 7.93 10.81
C SER A 76 -12.82 7.31 9.49
N ARG A 77 -12.00 7.49 8.45
CA ARG A 77 -12.28 6.91 7.13
C ARG A 77 -12.25 5.39 7.17
N TRP A 78 -11.27 4.82 7.86
CA TRP A 78 -11.20 3.37 8.09
C TRP A 78 -12.48 2.86 8.77
N GLY A 79 -12.93 3.56 9.81
CA GLY A 79 -14.16 3.19 10.53
C GLY A 79 -15.39 3.21 9.63
N GLU A 80 -15.52 4.23 8.78
CA GLU A 80 -16.60 4.32 7.79
C GLU A 80 -16.56 3.13 6.82
N PHE A 81 -15.38 2.81 6.27
CA PHE A 81 -15.21 1.68 5.36
C PHE A 81 -15.67 0.38 5.98
N GLN A 82 -15.22 0.13 7.20
CA GLN A 82 -15.52 -1.13 7.87
C GLN A 82 -16.99 -1.24 8.24
N ALA A 83 -17.60 -0.15 8.70
CA ALA A 83 -19.02 -0.11 9.01
C ALA A 83 -19.89 -0.35 7.78
N TYR A 84 -19.64 0.37 6.70
CA TYR A 84 -20.43 0.23 5.47
C TYR A 84 -20.24 -1.13 4.82
N ALA A 85 -19.03 -1.67 4.83
CA ALA A 85 -18.77 -3.01 4.32
C ALA A 85 -19.50 -4.08 5.13
N GLN A 86 -19.51 -3.94 6.45
CA GLN A 86 -20.25 -4.83 7.35
C GLN A 86 -21.75 -4.77 7.07
N LEU A 87 -22.30 -3.57 6.89
CA LEU A 87 -23.72 -3.38 6.58
C LEU A 87 -24.11 -3.99 5.23
N ARG A 88 -23.20 -4.01 4.26
CA ARG A 88 -23.43 -4.69 2.98
C ARG A 88 -23.22 -6.21 3.06
N GLY A 89 -22.80 -6.75 4.21
CA GLY A 89 -22.48 -8.17 4.34
C GLY A 89 -21.19 -8.59 3.64
N ARG A 90 -20.30 -7.65 3.35
CA ARG A 90 -19.03 -7.89 2.65
C ARG A 90 -17.87 -7.27 3.44
N PRO A 91 -17.51 -7.88 4.59
CA PRO A 91 -16.42 -7.35 5.40
C PRO A 91 -15.10 -7.35 4.62
N ARG A 92 -14.25 -6.40 4.91
CA ARG A 92 -12.98 -6.17 4.22
C ARG A 92 -11.80 -6.48 5.15
N PRO A 93 -10.66 -6.96 4.58
CA PRO A 93 -9.45 -7.15 5.37
C PRO A 93 -9.01 -5.85 6.05
N VAL A 94 -8.55 -5.96 7.29
CA VAL A 94 -8.20 -4.80 8.12
C VAL A 94 -7.06 -4.00 7.50
N ASN A 95 -5.99 -4.67 7.08
CA ASN A 95 -4.82 -4.00 6.53
C ASN A 95 -5.11 -3.29 5.20
N ASP A 96 -5.87 -3.93 4.32
CA ASP A 96 -6.27 -3.33 3.04
C ASP A 96 -7.12 -2.07 3.28
N ALA A 97 -8.01 -2.12 4.28
CA ALA A 97 -8.82 -0.97 4.65
C ALA A 97 -7.97 0.21 5.15
N TRP A 98 -6.91 -0.05 5.94
CA TRP A 98 -5.99 1.00 6.38
C TRP A 98 -5.24 1.63 5.21
N ILE A 99 -4.75 0.80 4.28
CA ILE A 99 -4.04 1.27 3.09
C ILE A 99 -4.97 2.15 2.25
N ALA A 100 -6.19 1.68 1.98
CA ALA A 100 -7.18 2.43 1.22
C ALA A 100 -7.55 3.75 1.90
N ALA A 101 -7.72 3.76 3.23
CA ALA A 101 -8.01 4.97 3.97
C ALA A 101 -6.90 6.02 3.84
N CYS A 102 -5.64 5.60 3.94
CA CYS A 102 -4.50 6.50 3.73
C CYS A 102 -4.52 7.12 2.34
N CYS A 103 -4.77 6.30 1.32
CA CYS A 103 -4.83 6.78 -0.07
C CYS A 103 -5.95 7.79 -0.28
N LEU A 104 -7.15 7.48 0.18
CA LEU A 104 -8.33 8.31 -0.07
C LEU A 104 -8.29 9.63 0.70
N VAL A 105 -7.85 9.62 1.95
CA VAL A 105 -7.71 10.84 2.74
C VAL A 105 -6.71 11.81 2.10
N ARG A 106 -5.66 11.28 1.48
CA ARG A 106 -4.60 12.08 0.86
C ARG A 106 -4.78 12.27 -0.65
N GLU A 107 -5.86 11.70 -1.21
CA GLU A 107 -6.17 11.79 -2.64
C GLU A 107 -5.04 11.25 -3.50
N LEU A 108 -4.49 10.08 -3.14
CA LEU A 108 -3.39 9.44 -3.83
C LEU A 108 -3.83 8.14 -4.49
N LEU A 109 -3.16 7.81 -5.59
CA LEU A 109 -3.36 6.55 -6.31
C LEU A 109 -2.67 5.41 -5.56
N LEU A 110 -3.21 4.21 -5.68
CA LEU A 110 -2.59 2.99 -5.15
C LEU A 110 -2.11 2.10 -6.29
N ALA A 111 -0.81 1.79 -6.31
CA ALA A 111 -0.23 0.82 -7.22
C ALA A 111 -0.21 -0.55 -6.55
N THR A 112 -0.86 -1.52 -7.18
CA THR A 112 -0.95 -2.89 -6.66
C THR A 112 -1.03 -3.89 -7.81
N PHE A 113 -0.47 -5.09 -7.60
CA PHE A 113 -0.70 -6.23 -8.51
C PHE A 113 -1.95 -7.02 -8.12
N ASN A 114 -2.46 -6.80 -6.91
CA ASN A 114 -3.64 -7.48 -6.38
C ASN A 114 -4.88 -6.60 -6.49
N THR A 115 -5.21 -6.18 -7.72
CA THR A 115 -6.36 -5.28 -7.96
C THR A 115 -7.65 -5.85 -7.40
N LYS A 116 -7.82 -7.15 -7.48
CA LYS A 116 -8.99 -7.87 -6.96
C LYS A 116 -9.23 -7.60 -5.47
N ASP A 117 -8.17 -7.45 -4.66
CA ASP A 117 -8.30 -7.19 -3.23
C ASP A 117 -8.78 -5.77 -2.93
N PHE A 118 -8.63 -4.85 -3.89
CA PHE A 118 -9.00 -3.45 -3.73
C PHE A 118 -10.17 -3.01 -4.61
N LEU A 119 -10.76 -3.91 -5.40
CA LEU A 119 -11.89 -3.57 -6.29
C LEU A 119 -13.08 -3.01 -5.52
N ASP A 120 -13.36 -3.55 -4.35
CA ASP A 120 -14.49 -3.10 -3.53
C ASP A 120 -14.30 -1.63 -3.10
N PHE A 121 -13.07 -1.26 -2.72
CA PHE A 121 -12.75 0.13 -2.39
C PHE A 121 -12.84 1.04 -3.61
N ALA A 122 -12.42 0.56 -4.76
CA ALA A 122 -12.53 1.32 -6.00
C ALA A 122 -13.99 1.55 -6.38
N GLN A 123 -14.81 0.52 -6.26
CA GLN A 123 -16.22 0.58 -6.65
C GLN A 123 -17.06 1.45 -5.71
N TYR A 124 -16.89 1.33 -4.40
CA TYR A 124 -17.75 1.99 -3.42
C TYR A 124 -17.16 3.27 -2.85
N ASP A 125 -15.85 3.43 -2.85
CA ASP A 125 -15.20 4.53 -2.12
C ASP A 125 -14.35 5.43 -3.01
N GLY A 126 -14.22 5.12 -4.27
CA GLY A 126 -13.50 5.98 -5.23
C GLY A 126 -12.00 5.83 -5.22
N LEU A 127 -11.47 4.72 -4.68
CA LEU A 127 -10.03 4.45 -4.75
C LEU A 127 -9.61 4.26 -6.21
N VAL A 128 -8.56 4.94 -6.63
CA VAL A 128 -8.01 4.82 -7.99
C VAL A 128 -6.78 3.93 -7.95
N LEU A 129 -6.81 2.87 -8.76
CA LEU A 129 -5.76 1.86 -8.80
C LEU A 129 -4.89 2.03 -10.04
N LEU A 130 -3.58 1.81 -9.87
CA LEU A 130 -2.64 1.57 -10.96
C LEU A 130 -2.28 0.08 -10.93
N SER A 131 -2.34 -0.54 -12.08
CA SER A 131 -2.06 -1.99 -12.18
C SER A 131 -1.30 -2.34 -13.45
#